data_29e95f6d683aa30012342406a0fc80f6
#
_entry.id   29e95f6d683aa30012342406a0fc80f6
#
_cell.length_a   1.000
_cell.length_b   1.000
_cell.length_c   1.000
_cell.angle_alpha   90.00
_cell.angle_beta   90.00
_cell.angle_gamma   90.00
#
_symmetry.space_group_name_H-M   'P 1'
#
loop_
_entity.id
_entity.type
_entity.pdbx_description
1 polymer ?
#
loop_
_entity_poly.entity_id
_entity_poly.type
_entity_poly.pdbx_seq_one_letter_code
_entity_poly.pdbx_strand_id
1 'polypeptide(L)'
;MRCYNPIDGNSIPKPFRVHPGTEVTQDLVNKFIQKHQINKRRYNYLMDMYDNRTDVFNLPDKEKYKPDNRLSIGYARYITDTFVGYFNGIPIHKQHEEETVNELIQLFDDDNDIEDEESELARLACIYGHSFEIMYQDDDSKTHVCYVDPTECFIVYDTTKEMNPVFAVHYVEDDEMKVFGTVYTETEMIDINGNVGGVTFGERETNIYDGIPVIEFILNDSRTGIFESVVSLINAMNKATSEKANDVDYFADAYLAITGMEVTEEDARKIRDNRIINAYGPDGAKIEIKFLDKPDSDATQEHLLDRLHKMIFQISMVADISDENFGATSGVALEHKYQAMNNLAHAFDRKFQSALRQRYKLLFSLTVNMPQHSADAYQQIEYTFKRNMPIDYLAQAQAATTTANLTSTETALKILDIVQDVPAELKRIEEEREKSAKSFDREGGFFNDSELKDEDHANATQSKCASDTKSGE
;
A
#
# COMPACT_ATOMS: atom_id res chain seq x y z
N MET A 1 19.91 2.21 -27.79
CA MET A 1 19.17 1.09 -27.18
C MET A 1 17.83 1.64 -26.69
N ARG A 2 16.72 1.25 -27.29
CA ARG A 2 15.40 1.72 -26.82
C ARG A 2 15.14 0.95 -25.51
N CYS A 3 15.00 1.66 -24.38
CA CYS A 3 14.41 1.07 -23.20
C CYS A 3 13.03 0.57 -23.62
N TYR A 4 12.81 -0.72 -23.53
CA TYR A 4 11.53 -1.32 -23.79
C TYR A 4 10.56 -0.76 -22.73
N ASN A 5 9.59 0.00 -23.15
CA ASN A 5 8.46 0.40 -22.31
C ASN A 5 7.27 -0.43 -22.80
N PRO A 6 6.94 -1.54 -22.15
CA PRO A 6 5.81 -2.38 -22.56
C PRO A 6 4.46 -1.67 -22.35
N ILE A 7 4.47 -0.60 -21.59
CA ILE A 7 3.33 0.29 -21.37
C ILE A 7 3.42 1.39 -22.44
N ASP A 8 3.05 1.08 -23.68
CA ASP A 8 2.81 2.11 -24.64
C ASP A 8 1.55 2.89 -24.26
N GLY A 9 1.44 4.15 -24.68
CA GLY A 9 0.32 5.03 -24.29
C GLY A 9 -1.08 4.53 -24.73
N ASN A 10 -1.16 3.37 -25.40
CA ASN A 10 -2.39 2.69 -25.78
C ASN A 10 -2.80 1.61 -24.76
N SER A 11 -1.93 1.24 -23.82
CA SER A 11 -2.17 0.17 -22.84
C SER A 11 -2.68 0.66 -21.48
N ILE A 12 -2.91 1.96 -21.29
CA ILE A 12 -3.59 2.47 -20.08
C ILE A 12 -5.03 1.94 -20.11
N PRO A 13 -5.47 1.17 -19.11
CA PRO A 13 -6.79 0.57 -19.11
C PRO A 13 -7.84 1.68 -18.97
N LYS A 14 -8.55 1.91 -20.07
CA LYS A 14 -9.78 2.70 -20.02
C LYS A 14 -10.92 1.78 -19.60
N PRO A 15 -11.86 2.26 -18.76
CA PRO A 15 -13.05 1.49 -18.43
C PRO A 15 -13.77 1.07 -19.71
N PHE A 16 -14.19 -0.18 -19.76
CA PHE A 16 -15.01 -0.66 -20.87
C PHE A 16 -16.37 0.04 -20.84
N ARG A 17 -16.85 0.46 -21.99
CA ARG A 17 -18.10 1.22 -22.07
C ARG A 17 -19.00 0.74 -23.20
N VAL A 18 -20.32 0.79 -22.93
CA VAL A 18 -21.40 0.52 -23.89
C VAL A 18 -22.47 1.61 -23.80
N HIS A 19 -23.33 1.72 -24.80
CA HIS A 19 -24.47 2.63 -24.71
C HIS A 19 -25.45 2.18 -23.63
N PRO A 20 -26.14 3.14 -22.94
CA PRO A 20 -27.20 2.79 -22.00
C PRO A 20 -28.29 1.95 -22.69
N GLY A 21 -28.79 0.94 -21.99
CA GLY A 21 -29.81 0.04 -22.54
C GLY A 21 -29.29 -1.00 -23.55
N THR A 22 -27.97 -1.15 -23.69
CA THR A 22 -27.38 -2.23 -24.49
C THR A 22 -27.69 -3.57 -23.83
N GLU A 23 -28.32 -4.47 -24.58
CA GLU A 23 -28.62 -5.83 -24.14
C GLU A 23 -27.30 -6.63 -23.99
N VAL A 24 -27.22 -7.38 -22.90
CA VAL A 24 -26.04 -8.21 -22.60
C VAL A 24 -26.17 -9.54 -23.35
N THR A 25 -25.51 -9.60 -24.50
CA THR A 25 -25.51 -10.79 -25.36
C THR A 25 -24.19 -11.55 -25.24
N GLN A 26 -24.21 -12.83 -25.55
CA GLN A 26 -23.04 -13.70 -25.59
C GLN A 26 -21.92 -13.10 -26.49
N ASP A 27 -22.27 -12.56 -27.66
CA ASP A 27 -21.32 -11.94 -28.57
C ASP A 27 -20.66 -10.68 -27.96
N LEU A 28 -21.46 -9.90 -27.21
CA LEU A 28 -20.95 -8.71 -26.51
C LEU A 28 -19.96 -9.11 -25.42
N VAL A 29 -20.28 -10.12 -24.62
CA VAL A 29 -19.41 -10.64 -23.57
C VAL A 29 -18.11 -11.18 -24.19
N ASN A 30 -18.18 -11.98 -25.24
CA ASN A 30 -17.03 -12.49 -25.98
C ASN A 30 -16.11 -11.36 -26.46
N LYS A 31 -16.69 -10.31 -27.02
CA LYS A 31 -15.93 -9.12 -27.47
C LYS A 31 -15.16 -8.46 -26.32
N PHE A 32 -15.75 -8.36 -25.12
CA PHE A 32 -15.09 -7.75 -23.99
C PHE A 32 -14.07 -8.67 -23.32
N ILE A 33 -14.28 -9.98 -23.27
CA ILE A 33 -13.26 -10.95 -22.87
C ILE A 33 -12.01 -10.83 -23.75
N GLN A 34 -12.18 -10.76 -25.07
CA GLN A 34 -11.05 -10.56 -25.99
C GLN A 34 -10.31 -9.24 -25.74
N LYS A 35 -11.01 -8.15 -25.45
CA LYS A 35 -10.38 -6.88 -25.06
C LYS A 35 -9.66 -6.97 -23.72
N HIS A 36 -10.24 -7.69 -22.76
CA HIS A 36 -9.65 -7.91 -21.45
C HIS A 36 -8.36 -8.72 -21.54
N GLN A 37 -8.28 -9.70 -22.43
CA GLN A 37 -7.05 -10.45 -22.71
C GLN A 37 -5.88 -9.55 -23.17
N ILE A 38 -6.17 -8.42 -23.82
CA ILE A 38 -5.14 -7.42 -24.15
C ILE A 38 -4.64 -6.71 -22.89
N ASN A 39 -5.55 -6.38 -21.95
CA ASN A 39 -5.20 -5.74 -20.68
C ASN A 39 -4.42 -6.70 -19.76
N LYS A 40 -4.70 -8.02 -19.79
CA LYS A 40 -3.97 -9.03 -19.00
C LYS A 40 -2.46 -8.99 -19.24
N ARG A 41 -1.99 -8.63 -20.45
CA ARG A 41 -0.56 -8.47 -20.73
C ARG A 41 0.09 -7.40 -19.86
N ARG A 42 -0.62 -6.27 -19.64
CA ARG A 42 -0.14 -5.21 -18.75
C ARG A 42 -0.19 -5.67 -17.31
N TYR A 43 -1.27 -6.29 -16.87
CA TYR A 43 -1.41 -6.79 -15.50
C TYR A 43 -0.32 -7.80 -15.16
N ASN A 44 -0.11 -8.80 -16.00
CA ASN A 44 0.96 -9.79 -15.81
C ASN A 44 2.35 -9.12 -15.73
N TYR A 45 2.62 -8.13 -16.59
CA TYR A 45 3.87 -7.38 -16.52
C TYR A 45 4.05 -6.62 -15.20
N LEU A 46 3.00 -5.96 -14.71
CA LEU A 46 3.04 -5.25 -13.43
C LEU A 46 3.23 -6.22 -12.24
N MET A 47 2.58 -7.38 -12.28
CA MET A 47 2.80 -8.42 -11.29
C MET A 47 4.23 -9.00 -11.37
N ASP A 48 4.76 -9.24 -12.57
CA ASP A 48 6.14 -9.66 -12.75
C ASP A 48 7.13 -8.64 -12.15
N MET A 49 6.87 -7.33 -12.33
CA MET A 49 7.67 -6.27 -11.72
C MET A 49 7.56 -6.30 -10.18
N TYR A 50 6.36 -6.50 -9.63
CA TYR A 50 6.14 -6.63 -8.20
C TYR A 50 6.83 -7.87 -7.63
N ASP A 51 6.77 -9.01 -8.32
CA ASP A 51 7.44 -10.26 -7.95
C ASP A 51 8.95 -10.25 -8.21
N ASN A 52 9.48 -9.10 -8.60
CA ASN A 52 10.90 -8.93 -8.93
C ASN A 52 11.39 -9.76 -10.13
N ARG A 53 10.48 -10.18 -11.02
CA ARG A 53 10.76 -10.80 -12.32
C ARG A 53 10.88 -9.73 -13.40
N THR A 54 11.92 -8.92 -13.32
CA THR A 54 12.09 -7.71 -14.14
C THR A 54 12.76 -7.99 -15.49
N ASP A 55 12.70 -6.99 -16.39
CA ASP A 55 13.24 -7.06 -17.74
C ASP A 55 14.73 -7.45 -17.82
N VAL A 56 15.50 -7.24 -16.74
CA VAL A 56 16.93 -7.56 -16.68
C VAL A 56 17.19 -9.06 -16.92
N PHE A 57 16.27 -9.94 -16.49
CA PHE A 57 16.39 -11.38 -16.68
C PHE A 57 16.08 -11.82 -18.12
N ASN A 58 15.37 -11.00 -18.88
CA ASN A 58 15.00 -11.23 -20.27
C ASN A 58 15.95 -10.61 -21.28
N LEU A 59 17.07 -10.02 -20.82
CA LEU A 59 18.10 -9.49 -21.72
C LEU A 59 18.78 -10.64 -22.48
N PRO A 60 19.24 -10.39 -23.72
CA PRO A 60 20.03 -11.37 -24.45
C PRO A 60 21.28 -11.78 -23.68
N ASP A 61 21.63 -13.06 -23.75
CA ASP A 61 22.86 -13.57 -23.12
C ASP A 61 24.09 -12.87 -23.67
N LYS A 62 25.05 -12.57 -22.81
CA LYS A 62 26.34 -12.03 -23.21
C LYS A 62 27.23 -13.13 -23.81
N GLU A 63 28.29 -12.72 -24.47
CA GLU A 63 29.31 -13.65 -24.99
C GLU A 63 29.94 -14.41 -23.80
N LYS A 64 30.23 -15.71 -23.99
CA LYS A 64 30.65 -16.65 -22.92
C LYS A 64 31.82 -16.19 -22.05
N TYR A 65 32.67 -15.27 -22.56
CA TYR A 65 33.83 -14.77 -21.84
C TYR A 65 33.54 -13.47 -21.07
N LYS A 66 32.32 -12.92 -21.16
CA LYS A 66 31.91 -11.71 -20.45
C LYS A 66 31.05 -12.09 -19.25
N PRO A 67 31.25 -11.46 -18.11
CA PRO A 67 30.35 -11.60 -16.97
C PRO A 67 28.91 -11.25 -17.36
N ASP A 68 27.94 -12.01 -16.89
CA ASP A 68 26.52 -11.78 -17.15
C ASP A 68 25.71 -11.83 -15.86
N ASN A 69 26.06 -10.94 -14.92
CA ASN A 69 25.31 -10.74 -13.70
C ASN A 69 24.00 -10.02 -14.03
N ARG A 70 22.89 -10.58 -13.54
CA ARG A 70 21.55 -10.01 -13.71
C ARG A 70 20.97 -9.78 -12.34
N LEU A 71 20.99 -8.53 -11.90
CA LEU A 71 20.54 -8.11 -10.59
C LEU A 71 19.23 -7.34 -10.70
N SER A 72 18.24 -7.74 -9.95
CA SER A 72 16.97 -7.05 -9.85
C SER A 72 16.78 -6.55 -8.43
N ILE A 73 16.47 -5.27 -8.29
CA ILE A 73 16.18 -4.61 -7.03
C ILE A 73 14.66 -4.50 -6.93
N GLY A 74 14.08 -5.01 -5.84
CA GLY A 74 12.63 -5.10 -5.64
C GLY A 74 11.93 -3.77 -5.36
N TYR A 75 12.23 -2.71 -6.11
CA TYR A 75 11.62 -1.38 -5.90
C TYR A 75 10.10 -1.38 -6.06
N ALA A 76 9.57 -2.12 -7.04
CA ALA A 76 8.12 -2.18 -7.25
C ALA A 76 7.40 -2.75 -6.01
N ARG A 77 7.93 -3.84 -5.45
CA ARG A 77 7.43 -4.43 -4.22
C ARG A 77 7.60 -3.49 -3.04
N TYR A 78 8.80 -2.93 -2.87
CA TYR A 78 9.08 -2.01 -1.77
C TYR A 78 8.10 -0.82 -1.75
N ILE A 79 7.89 -0.18 -2.91
CA ILE A 79 6.96 0.95 -3.05
C ILE A 79 5.53 0.53 -2.69
N THR A 80 5.08 -0.62 -3.21
CA THR A 80 3.73 -1.12 -2.97
C THR A 80 3.51 -1.47 -1.51
N ASP A 81 4.38 -2.33 -0.94
CA ASP A 81 4.21 -2.83 0.42
C ASP A 81 4.38 -1.70 1.46
N THR A 82 5.29 -0.75 1.22
CA THR A 82 5.44 0.44 2.06
C THR A 82 4.18 1.30 2.05
N PHE A 83 3.60 1.54 0.87
CA PHE A 83 2.39 2.34 0.77
C PHE A 83 1.17 1.63 1.35
N VAL A 84 0.97 0.35 1.09
CA VAL A 84 -0.13 -0.46 1.65
C VAL A 84 -0.02 -0.52 3.17
N GLY A 85 1.17 -0.81 3.71
CA GLY A 85 1.41 -0.81 5.15
C GLY A 85 1.18 0.56 5.80
N TYR A 86 1.41 1.67 5.08
CA TYR A 86 1.08 3.01 5.53
C TYR A 86 -0.43 3.29 5.47
N PHE A 87 -1.10 2.88 4.39
CA PHE A 87 -2.51 3.14 4.11
C PHE A 87 -3.44 2.31 4.98
N ASN A 88 -3.24 0.99 5.03
CA ASN A 88 -4.12 0.00 5.67
C ASN A 88 -3.40 -0.88 6.70
N GLY A 89 -2.24 -0.46 7.21
CA GLY A 89 -1.57 -1.16 8.31
C GLY A 89 -2.29 -1.04 9.65
N ILE A 90 -3.29 -0.16 9.73
CA ILE A 90 -4.30 -0.09 10.79
C ILE A 90 -5.64 -0.29 10.10
N PRO A 91 -6.49 -1.23 10.54
CA PRO A 91 -7.78 -1.50 9.93
C PRO A 91 -8.68 -0.26 9.81
N ILE A 92 -9.50 -0.22 8.76
CA ILE A 92 -10.43 0.89 8.52
C ILE A 92 -11.58 0.75 9.52
N HIS A 93 -11.70 1.74 10.42
CA HIS A 93 -12.80 1.74 11.40
C HIS A 93 -14.09 2.23 10.73
N LYS A 94 -15.15 1.45 10.93
CA LYS A 94 -16.49 1.69 10.42
C LYS A 94 -17.41 1.89 11.59
N GLN A 95 -18.17 2.96 11.61
CA GLN A 95 -19.07 3.31 12.72
C GLN A 95 -20.41 3.84 12.18
N HIS A 96 -21.51 3.43 12.84
CA HIS A 96 -22.85 3.94 12.60
C HIS A 96 -23.44 4.50 13.90
N GLU A 97 -24.39 5.43 13.81
CA GLU A 97 -25.03 6.02 14.98
C GLU A 97 -25.86 5.00 15.78
N GLU A 98 -26.47 4.02 15.10
CA GLU A 98 -27.26 2.97 15.72
C GLU A 98 -26.37 1.77 16.10
N GLU A 99 -26.36 1.40 17.39
CA GLU A 99 -25.58 0.28 17.93
C GLU A 99 -25.89 -1.05 17.25
N THR A 100 -27.17 -1.32 16.97
CA THR A 100 -27.60 -2.56 16.29
C THR A 100 -27.05 -2.69 14.86
N VAL A 101 -26.85 -1.56 14.17
CA VAL A 101 -26.22 -1.55 12.84
C VAL A 101 -24.72 -1.80 12.97
N ASN A 102 -24.06 -1.23 13.99
CA ASN A 102 -22.66 -1.51 14.29
C ASN A 102 -22.41 -2.99 14.56
N GLU A 103 -23.26 -3.63 15.36
CA GLU A 103 -23.15 -5.07 15.64
C GLU A 103 -23.27 -5.91 14.37
N LEU A 104 -24.17 -5.55 13.43
CA LEU A 104 -24.33 -6.24 12.16
C LEU A 104 -23.14 -6.01 11.22
N ILE A 105 -22.60 -4.80 11.17
CA ILE A 105 -21.38 -4.50 10.40
C ILE A 105 -20.20 -5.32 10.94
N GLN A 106 -20.02 -5.34 12.26
CA GLN A 106 -18.94 -6.08 12.90
C GLN A 106 -19.08 -7.59 12.66
N LEU A 107 -20.29 -8.13 12.77
CA LEU A 107 -20.54 -9.55 12.49
C LEU A 107 -20.18 -9.90 11.05
N PHE A 108 -20.57 -9.06 10.08
CA PHE A 108 -20.21 -9.26 8.68
C PHE A 108 -18.70 -9.14 8.45
N ASP A 109 -18.05 -8.17 9.08
CA ASP A 109 -16.61 -7.96 8.98
C ASP A 109 -15.83 -9.15 9.57
N ASP A 110 -16.26 -9.67 10.72
CA ASP A 110 -15.65 -10.83 11.39
C ASP A 110 -15.89 -12.14 10.60
N ASP A 111 -17.10 -12.36 10.06
CA ASP A 111 -17.46 -13.56 9.28
C ASP A 111 -16.70 -13.63 7.93
N ASN A 112 -16.17 -12.52 7.45
CA ASN A 112 -15.50 -12.41 6.14
C ASN A 112 -14.02 -12.02 6.22
N ASP A 113 -13.40 -11.97 7.39
CA ASP A 113 -12.00 -11.53 7.56
C ASP A 113 -11.70 -10.22 6.81
N ILE A 114 -12.63 -9.25 6.91
CA ILE A 114 -12.65 -8.03 6.08
C ILE A 114 -11.33 -7.22 6.18
N GLU A 115 -10.62 -7.29 7.31
CA GLU A 115 -9.32 -6.61 7.45
C GLU A 115 -8.27 -7.15 6.46
N ASP A 116 -8.24 -8.48 6.25
CA ASP A 116 -7.36 -9.12 5.28
C ASP A 116 -7.82 -8.83 3.85
N GLU A 117 -9.12 -8.97 3.58
CA GLU A 117 -9.74 -8.67 2.29
C GLU A 117 -9.44 -7.22 1.84
N GLU A 118 -9.60 -6.23 2.73
CA GLU A 118 -9.31 -4.82 2.43
C GLU A 118 -7.82 -4.57 2.19
N SER A 119 -6.94 -5.28 2.90
CA SER A 119 -5.49 -5.22 2.69
C SER A 119 -5.09 -5.76 1.31
N GLU A 120 -5.65 -6.90 0.91
CA GLU A 120 -5.40 -7.49 -0.39
C GLU A 120 -6.00 -6.65 -1.53
N LEU A 121 -7.21 -6.11 -1.35
CA LEU A 121 -7.82 -5.16 -2.30
C LEU A 121 -6.95 -3.91 -2.49
N ALA A 122 -6.42 -3.35 -1.40
CA ALA A 122 -5.52 -2.20 -1.46
C ALA A 122 -4.19 -2.55 -2.16
N ARG A 123 -3.62 -3.73 -1.87
CA ARG A 123 -2.40 -4.22 -2.51
C ARG A 123 -2.57 -4.38 -4.02
N LEU A 124 -3.62 -5.08 -4.45
CA LEU A 124 -3.91 -5.27 -5.87
C LEU A 124 -4.21 -3.95 -6.58
N ALA A 125 -4.97 -3.04 -5.93
CA ALA A 125 -5.21 -1.70 -6.46
C ALA A 125 -3.91 -0.91 -6.63
N CYS A 126 -2.94 -1.05 -5.72
CA CYS A 126 -1.62 -0.41 -5.84
C CYS A 126 -0.79 -1.01 -6.98
N ILE A 127 -0.86 -2.32 -7.22
CA ILE A 127 -0.12 -2.98 -8.29
C ILE A 127 -0.72 -2.63 -9.66
N TYR A 128 -2.02 -2.85 -9.84
CA TYR A 128 -2.69 -2.79 -11.13
C TYR A 128 -3.36 -1.45 -11.44
N GLY A 129 -3.56 -0.62 -10.40
CA GLY A 129 -4.33 0.62 -10.44
C GLY A 129 -5.79 0.45 -10.06
N HIS A 130 -6.26 -0.78 -9.94
CA HIS A 130 -7.59 -1.17 -9.45
C HIS A 130 -7.60 -2.64 -9.01
N SER A 131 -8.62 -3.02 -8.25
CA SER A 131 -8.94 -4.39 -7.84
C SER A 131 -10.45 -4.58 -7.83
N PHE A 132 -10.91 -5.81 -7.69
CA PHE A 132 -12.32 -6.13 -7.66
C PHE A 132 -12.67 -6.91 -6.41
N GLU A 133 -13.92 -6.76 -5.98
CA GLU A 133 -14.53 -7.55 -4.93
C GLU A 133 -15.84 -8.11 -5.47
N ILE A 134 -16.11 -9.37 -5.19
CA ILE A 134 -17.37 -10.02 -5.52
C ILE A 134 -18.12 -10.37 -4.24
N MET A 135 -19.38 -9.98 -4.18
CA MET A 135 -20.30 -10.34 -3.10
C MET A 135 -21.17 -11.52 -3.55
N TYR A 136 -21.27 -12.54 -2.70
CA TYR A 136 -22.06 -13.75 -3.00
C TYR A 136 -22.73 -14.28 -1.73
N GLN A 137 -23.69 -15.19 -1.88
CA GLN A 137 -24.26 -15.93 -0.77
C GLN A 137 -23.84 -17.39 -0.82
N ASP A 138 -23.62 -17.96 0.36
CA ASP A 138 -23.42 -19.39 0.51
C ASP A 138 -24.75 -20.17 0.57
N ASP A 139 -24.65 -21.50 0.71
CA ASP A 139 -25.81 -22.39 0.79
C ASP A 139 -26.70 -22.12 2.03
N ASP A 140 -26.13 -21.53 3.08
CA ASP A 140 -26.84 -21.14 4.30
C ASP A 140 -27.43 -19.71 4.23
N SER A 141 -27.38 -19.08 3.04
CA SER A 141 -27.83 -17.69 2.80
C SER A 141 -27.06 -16.63 3.58
N LYS A 142 -25.84 -16.92 3.97
CA LYS A 142 -24.91 -15.93 4.51
C LYS A 142 -24.21 -15.16 3.38
N THR A 143 -24.03 -13.88 3.59
CA THR A 143 -23.38 -13.02 2.59
C THR A 143 -21.89 -12.99 2.82
N HIS A 144 -21.14 -13.31 1.77
CA HIS A 144 -19.70 -13.31 1.74
C HIS A 144 -19.16 -12.35 0.69
N VAL A 145 -17.92 -11.96 0.85
CA VAL A 145 -17.12 -11.21 -0.14
C VAL A 145 -15.80 -11.91 -0.39
N CYS A 146 -15.24 -11.72 -1.56
CA CYS A 146 -13.88 -12.14 -1.89
C CYS A 146 -13.24 -11.12 -2.82
N TYR A 147 -11.95 -10.83 -2.60
CA TYR A 147 -11.16 -10.05 -3.55
C TYR A 147 -10.88 -10.87 -4.81
N VAL A 148 -10.80 -10.20 -5.95
CA VAL A 148 -10.52 -10.83 -7.24
C VAL A 148 -9.47 -10.02 -7.99
N ASP A 149 -8.53 -10.75 -8.57
CA ASP A 149 -7.47 -10.17 -9.39
C ASP A 149 -8.03 -9.55 -10.68
N PRO A 150 -7.58 -8.37 -11.10
CA PRO A 150 -7.96 -7.76 -12.37
C PRO A 150 -7.64 -8.59 -13.61
N THR A 151 -6.87 -9.65 -13.51
CA THR A 151 -6.68 -10.61 -14.61
C THR A 151 -7.87 -11.53 -14.83
N GLU A 152 -8.76 -11.64 -13.85
CA GLU A 152 -9.89 -12.55 -13.84
C GLU A 152 -11.25 -11.83 -13.84
N CYS A 153 -11.24 -10.51 -13.62
CA CYS A 153 -12.47 -9.74 -13.51
C CYS A 153 -12.44 -8.42 -14.27
N PHE A 154 -13.58 -8.01 -14.81
CA PHE A 154 -13.77 -6.67 -15.36
C PHE A 154 -15.22 -6.23 -15.30
N ILE A 155 -15.44 -4.91 -15.27
CA ILE A 155 -16.77 -4.28 -15.32
C ILE A 155 -16.90 -3.48 -16.62
N VAL A 156 -18.08 -3.53 -17.21
CA VAL A 156 -18.46 -2.71 -18.36
C VAL A 156 -19.49 -1.68 -17.92
N TYR A 157 -19.17 -0.42 -18.13
CA TYR A 157 -19.96 0.74 -17.73
C TYR A 157 -20.77 1.30 -18.90
N ASP A 158 -21.78 2.09 -18.60
CA ASP A 158 -22.47 2.88 -19.62
C ASP A 158 -21.66 4.12 -20.04
N THR A 159 -22.14 4.80 -21.10
CA THR A 159 -21.53 6.05 -21.59
C THR A 159 -22.15 7.30 -20.98
N THR A 160 -22.98 7.17 -19.94
CA THR A 160 -23.52 8.30 -19.20
C THR A 160 -22.45 9.01 -18.38
N LYS A 161 -22.77 10.17 -17.80
CA LYS A 161 -21.85 10.90 -16.92
C LYS A 161 -21.63 10.18 -15.60
N GLU A 162 -22.58 9.40 -15.15
CA GLU A 162 -22.54 8.64 -13.90
C GLU A 162 -21.71 7.36 -14.03
N MET A 163 -21.53 6.86 -15.26
CA MET A 163 -20.80 5.62 -15.52
C MET A 163 -21.36 4.45 -14.72
N ASN A 164 -22.67 4.19 -14.87
CA ASN A 164 -23.30 3.07 -14.18
C ASN A 164 -22.77 1.74 -14.73
N PRO A 165 -22.51 0.73 -13.87
CA PRO A 165 -22.15 -0.59 -14.33
C PRO A 165 -23.33 -1.25 -15.07
N VAL A 166 -23.07 -1.79 -16.25
CA VAL A 166 -24.08 -2.49 -17.09
C VAL A 166 -23.99 -4.00 -16.88
N PHE A 167 -22.77 -4.53 -16.83
CA PHE A 167 -22.49 -5.90 -16.44
C PHE A 167 -21.04 -6.04 -15.99
N ALA A 168 -20.77 -7.08 -15.21
CA ALA A 168 -19.43 -7.50 -14.84
C ALA A 168 -19.19 -8.95 -15.28
N VAL A 169 -17.96 -9.33 -15.47
CA VAL A 169 -17.56 -10.69 -15.81
C VAL A 169 -16.42 -11.11 -14.92
N HIS A 170 -16.61 -12.19 -14.19
CA HIS A 170 -15.54 -12.91 -13.52
C HIS A 170 -15.32 -14.22 -14.27
N TYR A 171 -14.08 -14.53 -14.63
CA TYR A 171 -13.75 -15.77 -15.32
C TYR A 171 -12.32 -16.22 -15.03
N VAL A 172 -12.16 -17.51 -14.93
CA VAL A 172 -10.86 -18.18 -14.76
C VAL A 172 -10.55 -19.05 -15.98
N GLU A 173 -9.29 -19.23 -16.27
CA GLU A 173 -8.80 -20.11 -17.31
C GLU A 173 -8.10 -21.30 -16.66
N ASP A 174 -8.44 -22.51 -17.06
CA ASP A 174 -7.75 -23.72 -16.63
C ASP A 174 -6.48 -23.98 -17.48
N ASP A 175 -5.71 -25.01 -17.10
CA ASP A 175 -4.48 -25.41 -17.81
C ASP A 175 -4.74 -25.85 -19.25
N GLU A 176 -5.99 -26.21 -19.61
CA GLU A 176 -6.41 -26.57 -20.96
C GLU A 176 -6.93 -25.38 -21.78
N MET A 177 -6.77 -24.14 -21.28
CA MET A 177 -7.28 -22.90 -21.87
C MET A 177 -8.82 -22.84 -21.96
N LYS A 178 -9.52 -23.59 -21.10
CA LYS A 178 -10.96 -23.49 -20.95
C LYS A 178 -11.30 -22.34 -20.01
N VAL A 179 -12.34 -21.64 -20.34
CA VAL A 179 -12.85 -20.49 -19.58
C VAL A 179 -14.12 -20.94 -18.85
N PHE A 180 -14.16 -20.69 -17.56
CA PHE A 180 -15.31 -20.83 -16.68
C PHE A 180 -15.53 -19.52 -15.92
N GLY A 181 -16.76 -19.17 -15.68
CA GLY A 181 -17.04 -17.95 -14.92
C GLY A 181 -18.49 -17.57 -14.93
N THR A 182 -18.77 -16.34 -14.50
CA THR A 182 -20.13 -15.80 -14.37
C THR A 182 -20.19 -14.37 -14.88
N VAL A 183 -21.24 -14.07 -15.62
CA VAL A 183 -21.61 -12.71 -16.01
C VAL A 183 -22.67 -12.19 -15.04
N TYR A 184 -22.39 -11.09 -14.40
CA TYR A 184 -23.27 -10.43 -13.45
C TYR A 184 -23.96 -9.25 -14.13
N THR A 185 -25.28 -9.24 -14.12
CA THR A 185 -26.12 -8.12 -14.56
C THR A 185 -26.96 -7.61 -13.39
N GLU A 186 -27.69 -6.53 -13.59
CA GLU A 186 -28.59 -6.00 -12.56
C GLU A 186 -29.71 -7.00 -12.17
N THR A 187 -30.13 -7.88 -13.10
CA THR A 187 -31.28 -8.76 -12.91
C THR A 187 -30.92 -10.24 -12.80
N GLU A 188 -29.83 -10.67 -13.37
CA GLU A 188 -29.46 -12.08 -13.45
C GLU A 188 -27.93 -12.30 -13.40
N MET A 189 -27.55 -13.47 -12.93
CA MET A 189 -26.22 -14.05 -13.01
C MET A 189 -26.25 -15.17 -14.04
N ILE A 190 -25.29 -15.18 -14.97
CA ILE A 190 -25.26 -16.12 -16.09
C ILE A 190 -23.93 -16.84 -16.10
N ASP A 191 -23.95 -18.14 -15.96
CA ASP A 191 -22.75 -18.93 -16.08
C ASP A 191 -22.21 -18.91 -17.51
N ILE A 192 -20.88 -18.88 -17.62
CA ILE A 192 -20.19 -18.97 -18.89
C ILE A 192 -19.18 -20.11 -18.89
N ASN A 193 -19.12 -20.81 -20.01
CA ASN A 193 -18.11 -21.82 -20.28
C ASN A 193 -17.66 -21.78 -21.73
N GLY A 194 -16.43 -22.21 -21.99
CA GLY A 194 -15.92 -22.21 -23.36
C GLY A 194 -14.41 -22.11 -23.43
N ASN A 195 -13.92 -21.20 -24.24
CA ASN A 195 -12.48 -20.86 -24.34
C ASN A 195 -12.33 -19.36 -24.62
N VAL A 196 -11.08 -18.87 -24.60
CA VAL A 196 -10.76 -17.43 -24.84
C VAL A 196 -11.26 -16.94 -26.21
N GLY A 197 -11.42 -17.82 -27.19
CA GLY A 197 -11.97 -17.50 -28.52
C GLY A 197 -13.47 -17.36 -28.56
N GLY A 198 -14.18 -17.92 -27.59
CA GLY A 198 -15.63 -17.80 -27.46
C GLY A 198 -16.18 -18.61 -26.29
N VAL A 199 -16.97 -17.94 -25.45
CA VAL A 199 -17.73 -18.57 -24.37
C VAL A 199 -19.20 -18.67 -24.76
N THR A 200 -19.89 -19.62 -24.15
CA THR A 200 -21.34 -19.84 -24.28
C THR A 200 -22.02 -19.59 -22.94
N PHE A 201 -23.22 -19.05 -22.98
CA PHE A 201 -24.07 -18.87 -21.80
C PHE A 201 -24.65 -20.23 -21.36
N GLY A 202 -24.56 -20.49 -20.06
CA GLY A 202 -25.06 -21.66 -19.38
C GLY A 202 -26.33 -21.38 -18.56
N GLU A 203 -26.31 -21.82 -17.31
CA GLU A 203 -27.42 -21.63 -16.37
C GLU A 203 -27.59 -20.15 -16.02
N ARG A 204 -28.81 -19.78 -15.64
CA ARG A 204 -29.14 -18.40 -15.25
C ARG A 204 -29.79 -18.43 -13.89
N GLU A 205 -29.32 -17.56 -13.02
CA GLU A 205 -29.86 -17.33 -11.69
C GLU A 205 -30.32 -15.88 -11.56
N THR A 206 -31.34 -15.64 -10.73
CA THR A 206 -31.76 -14.26 -10.45
C THR A 206 -30.74 -13.55 -9.56
N ASN A 207 -30.34 -12.37 -9.96
CA ASN A 207 -29.56 -11.50 -9.08
C ASN A 207 -30.48 -10.99 -7.96
N ILE A 208 -30.08 -11.24 -6.71
CA ILE A 208 -30.86 -10.88 -5.52
C ILE A 208 -30.49 -9.52 -4.94
N TYR A 209 -29.36 -8.94 -5.38
CA TYR A 209 -28.85 -7.65 -4.91
C TYR A 209 -29.49 -6.48 -5.67
N ASP A 210 -29.57 -5.31 -5.03
CA ASP A 210 -29.95 -4.05 -5.69
C ASP A 210 -28.72 -3.44 -6.41
N GLY A 211 -28.31 -4.12 -7.48
CA GLY A 211 -27.17 -3.76 -8.31
C GLY A 211 -26.29 -4.95 -8.68
N ILE A 212 -25.19 -4.68 -9.36
CA ILE A 212 -24.23 -5.72 -9.75
C ILE A 212 -23.32 -6.02 -8.55
N PRO A 213 -23.23 -7.29 -8.08
CA PRO A 213 -22.47 -7.66 -6.89
C PRO A 213 -20.95 -7.76 -7.14
N VAL A 214 -20.44 -6.91 -8.02
CA VAL A 214 -19.01 -6.77 -8.31
C VAL A 214 -18.62 -5.32 -8.15
N ILE A 215 -17.68 -5.05 -7.24
CA ILE A 215 -17.27 -3.72 -6.83
C ILE A 215 -15.85 -3.47 -7.30
N GLU A 216 -15.60 -2.32 -7.93
CA GLU A 216 -14.25 -1.92 -8.34
C GLU A 216 -13.64 -0.96 -7.31
N PHE A 217 -12.49 -1.34 -6.75
CA PHE A 217 -11.65 -0.52 -5.89
C PHE A 217 -10.55 0.11 -6.75
N ILE A 218 -10.59 1.41 -6.97
CA ILE A 218 -9.65 2.11 -7.85
C ILE A 218 -8.63 2.91 -7.04
N LEU A 219 -7.35 2.80 -7.38
CA LEU A 219 -6.31 3.65 -6.80
C LEU A 219 -6.47 5.11 -7.27
N ASN A 220 -6.74 5.30 -8.56
CA ASN A 220 -6.95 6.59 -9.20
C ASN A 220 -7.85 6.45 -10.44
N ASP A 221 -8.37 7.58 -10.94
CA ASP A 221 -9.29 7.57 -12.10
C ASP A 221 -8.65 7.02 -13.39
N SER A 222 -7.33 7.09 -13.49
CA SER A 222 -6.58 6.55 -14.63
C SER A 222 -6.32 5.05 -14.54
N ARG A 223 -6.61 4.42 -13.41
CA ARG A 223 -6.33 3.00 -13.14
C ARG A 223 -4.87 2.61 -13.38
N THR A 224 -3.96 3.51 -12.97
CA THR A 224 -2.51 3.30 -13.06
C THR A 224 -1.96 2.87 -11.70
N GLY A 225 -1.10 1.83 -11.70
CA GLY A 225 -0.45 1.32 -10.49
C GLY A 225 0.50 2.33 -9.86
N ILE A 226 0.77 2.18 -8.55
CA ILE A 226 1.56 3.13 -7.76
C ILE A 226 3.00 3.29 -8.27
N PHE A 227 3.62 2.22 -8.73
CA PHE A 227 4.99 2.23 -9.27
C PHE A 227 5.04 2.32 -10.80
N GLU A 228 3.90 2.31 -11.50
CA GLU A 228 3.84 2.24 -12.96
C GLU A 228 4.55 3.41 -13.65
N SER A 229 4.48 4.59 -13.05
CA SER A 229 5.16 5.79 -13.55
C SER A 229 6.69 5.71 -13.47
N VAL A 230 7.24 4.83 -12.64
CA VAL A 230 8.68 4.67 -12.40
C VAL A 230 9.26 3.37 -12.94
N VAL A 231 8.46 2.52 -13.61
CA VAL A 231 8.91 1.25 -14.19
C VAL A 231 10.17 1.40 -15.04
N SER A 232 10.23 2.43 -15.89
CA SER A 232 11.39 2.67 -16.75
C SER A 232 12.66 3.03 -15.96
N LEU A 233 12.50 3.71 -14.81
CA LEU A 233 13.61 4.04 -13.91
C LEU A 233 14.07 2.80 -13.14
N ILE A 234 13.14 1.95 -12.69
CA ILE A 234 13.46 0.68 -12.04
C ILE A 234 14.24 -0.23 -13.00
N ASN A 235 13.81 -0.36 -14.23
CA ASN A 235 14.53 -1.14 -15.24
C ASN A 235 15.91 -0.55 -15.57
N ALA A 236 16.04 0.78 -15.61
CA ALA A 236 17.32 1.44 -15.79
C ALA A 236 18.26 1.20 -14.59
N MET A 237 17.75 1.24 -13.37
CA MET A 237 18.47 0.94 -12.13
C MET A 237 18.98 -0.51 -12.13
N ASN A 238 18.10 -1.48 -12.39
CA ASN A 238 18.46 -2.91 -12.46
C ASN A 238 19.56 -3.16 -13.48
N LYS A 239 19.45 -2.53 -14.65
CA LYS A 239 20.47 -2.64 -15.69
C LYS A 239 21.80 -2.00 -15.28
N ALA A 240 21.78 -0.79 -14.73
CA ALA A 240 23.00 -0.10 -14.30
C ALA A 240 23.72 -0.87 -13.19
N THR A 241 22.98 -1.39 -12.20
CA THR A 241 23.52 -2.22 -11.13
C THR A 241 24.11 -3.53 -11.65
N SER A 242 23.45 -4.19 -12.61
CA SER A 242 23.94 -5.41 -13.25
C SER A 242 25.25 -5.16 -14.03
N GLU A 243 25.32 -4.07 -14.78
CA GLU A 243 26.54 -3.71 -15.51
C GLU A 243 27.66 -3.33 -14.55
N LYS A 244 27.38 -2.67 -13.44
CA LYS A 244 28.38 -2.39 -12.41
C LYS A 244 28.92 -3.69 -11.78
N ALA A 245 28.07 -4.66 -11.48
CA ALA A 245 28.50 -5.97 -11.01
C ALA A 245 29.35 -6.71 -12.05
N ASN A 246 28.97 -6.65 -13.34
CA ASN A 246 29.76 -7.20 -14.43
C ASN A 246 31.12 -6.53 -14.56
N ASP A 247 31.20 -5.22 -14.38
CA ASP A 247 32.45 -4.48 -14.40
C ASP A 247 33.38 -4.91 -13.26
N VAL A 248 32.82 -5.11 -12.05
CA VAL A 248 33.61 -5.59 -10.89
C VAL A 248 34.19 -6.98 -11.20
N ASP A 249 33.39 -7.92 -11.70
CA ASP A 249 33.86 -9.26 -12.04
C ASP A 249 34.88 -9.24 -13.18
N TYR A 250 34.67 -8.43 -14.21
CA TYR A 250 35.58 -8.29 -15.33
C TYR A 250 36.93 -7.73 -14.93
N PHE A 251 36.97 -6.79 -13.99
CA PHE A 251 38.20 -6.16 -13.49
C PHE A 251 38.81 -6.87 -12.28
N ALA A 252 38.11 -7.81 -11.64
CA ALA A 252 38.72 -8.70 -10.65
C ALA A 252 39.83 -9.58 -11.29
N ASP A 253 39.70 -9.87 -12.60
CA ASP A 253 40.73 -10.46 -13.43
C ASP A 253 41.54 -9.36 -14.15
N ALA A 254 42.15 -8.43 -13.41
CA ALA A 254 42.91 -7.29 -13.97
C ALA A 254 43.87 -7.69 -15.08
N TYR A 255 43.77 -7.03 -16.23
CA TYR A 255 44.69 -7.28 -17.35
C TYR A 255 46.09 -6.83 -17.00
N LEU A 256 47.01 -7.77 -17.08
CA LEU A 256 48.45 -7.49 -16.94
C LEU A 256 49.01 -7.11 -18.31
N ALA A 257 49.41 -5.86 -18.45
CA ALA A 257 50.14 -5.41 -19.61
C ALA A 257 51.64 -5.63 -19.40
N ILE A 258 52.24 -6.48 -20.22
CA ILE A 258 53.71 -6.72 -20.25
C ILE A 258 54.22 -6.13 -21.55
N THR A 259 55.09 -5.11 -21.41
CA THR A 259 55.75 -4.48 -22.58
C THR A 259 57.22 -4.72 -22.52
N GLY A 260 57.86 -4.88 -23.72
CA GLY A 260 59.32 -5.07 -23.82
C GLY A 260 59.80 -6.52 -23.80
N MET A 261 58.87 -7.50 -23.73
CA MET A 261 59.19 -8.92 -23.89
C MET A 261 58.07 -9.64 -24.64
N GLU A 262 58.45 -10.73 -25.28
CA GLU A 262 57.51 -11.66 -25.92
C GLU A 262 57.05 -12.69 -24.88
N VAL A 263 55.73 -12.82 -24.67
CA VAL A 263 55.10 -13.75 -23.69
C VAL A 263 54.63 -14.96 -24.46
N THR A 264 55.15 -16.14 -24.14
CA THR A 264 54.64 -17.39 -24.69
C THR A 264 53.34 -17.85 -24.03
N GLU A 265 52.56 -18.73 -24.68
CA GLU A 265 51.38 -19.30 -24.05
C GLU A 265 51.70 -20.03 -22.74
N GLU A 266 52.86 -20.65 -22.64
CA GLU A 266 53.30 -21.35 -21.42
C GLU A 266 53.59 -20.38 -20.28
N ASP A 267 54.19 -19.22 -20.57
CA ASP A 267 54.44 -18.15 -19.59
C ASP A 267 53.10 -17.52 -19.15
N ALA A 268 52.17 -17.31 -20.08
CA ALA A 268 50.85 -16.81 -19.75
C ALA A 268 50.08 -17.77 -18.80
N ARG A 269 50.19 -19.10 -19.04
CA ARG A 269 49.62 -20.11 -18.10
C ARG A 269 50.29 -20.10 -16.76
N LYS A 270 51.63 -19.99 -16.68
CA LYS A 270 52.37 -19.89 -15.41
C LYS A 270 52.04 -18.64 -14.61
N ILE A 271 51.85 -17.52 -15.30
CA ILE A 271 51.41 -16.25 -14.67
C ILE A 271 50.02 -16.43 -14.06
N ARG A 272 49.10 -17.03 -14.80
CA ARG A 272 47.73 -17.27 -14.35
C ARG A 272 47.66 -18.25 -13.17
N ASP A 273 48.35 -19.38 -13.27
CA ASP A 273 48.20 -20.50 -12.34
C ASP A 273 49.06 -20.28 -11.05
N ASN A 274 50.25 -19.67 -11.17
CA ASN A 274 51.16 -19.48 -10.06
C ASN A 274 51.20 -18.05 -9.51
N ARG A 275 50.58 -17.08 -10.17
CA ARG A 275 50.63 -15.65 -9.82
C ARG A 275 52.03 -15.08 -9.68
N ILE A 276 53.02 -15.67 -10.38
CA ILE A 276 54.42 -15.31 -10.38
C ILE A 276 54.83 -14.83 -11.75
N ILE A 277 55.39 -13.67 -11.85
CA ILE A 277 55.94 -13.09 -13.08
C ILE A 277 57.47 -13.05 -12.98
N ASN A 278 58.12 -13.92 -13.72
CA ASN A 278 59.58 -13.83 -13.95
C ASN A 278 59.81 -13.28 -15.34
N ALA A 279 60.16 -12.01 -15.45
CA ALA A 279 60.37 -11.33 -16.72
C ALA A 279 61.86 -11.29 -17.06
N TYR A 280 62.22 -11.98 -18.15
CA TYR A 280 63.53 -11.92 -18.74
C TYR A 280 63.42 -11.39 -20.20
N GLY A 281 64.08 -10.30 -20.50
CA GLY A 281 64.15 -9.74 -21.84
C GLY A 281 65.56 -9.69 -22.38
N PRO A 282 65.79 -9.41 -23.68
CA PRO A 282 67.12 -9.17 -24.23
C PRO A 282 67.87 -8.04 -23.52
N ASP A 283 69.19 -8.11 -23.44
CA ASP A 283 70.00 -7.09 -22.80
C ASP A 283 69.65 -5.69 -23.33
N GLY A 284 69.21 -4.80 -22.41
CA GLY A 284 68.82 -3.42 -22.72
C GLY A 284 67.34 -3.17 -22.93
N ALA A 285 66.46 -4.20 -22.88
CA ALA A 285 65.02 -4.02 -22.96
C ALA A 285 64.45 -3.45 -21.65
N LYS A 286 63.76 -2.35 -21.74
CA LYS A 286 62.93 -1.85 -20.61
C LYS A 286 61.64 -2.72 -20.55
N ILE A 287 61.67 -3.70 -19.65
CA ILE A 287 60.47 -4.47 -19.35
C ILE A 287 59.63 -3.65 -18.34
N GLU A 288 58.39 -3.39 -18.74
CA GLU A 288 57.41 -2.72 -17.89
C GLU A 288 56.21 -3.62 -17.72
N ILE A 289 55.90 -3.94 -16.47
CA ILE A 289 54.78 -4.78 -16.10
C ILE A 289 53.81 -3.88 -15.32
N LYS A 290 52.64 -3.64 -15.89
CA LYS A 290 51.59 -2.81 -15.27
C LYS A 290 50.28 -3.52 -15.33
N PHE A 291 49.51 -3.43 -14.25
CA PHE A 291 48.08 -3.65 -14.36
C PHE A 291 47.48 -2.46 -15.13
N LEU A 292 46.64 -2.77 -16.11
CA LEU A 292 45.88 -1.72 -16.78
C LEU A 292 44.82 -1.24 -15.81
N ASP A 293 45.02 -0.03 -15.31
CA ASP A 293 44.02 0.60 -14.47
C ASP A 293 42.74 0.88 -15.25
N LYS A 294 41.61 0.65 -14.62
CA LYS A 294 40.30 1.03 -15.15
C LYS A 294 40.27 2.58 -15.24
N PRO A 295 39.74 3.12 -16.39
CA PRO A 295 39.34 4.52 -16.39
C PRO A 295 38.39 4.79 -15.22
N ASP A 296 38.66 5.81 -14.43
CA ASP A 296 37.89 6.15 -13.23
C ASP A 296 36.48 6.63 -13.62
N SER A 297 35.58 5.66 -13.91
CA SER A 297 34.16 5.90 -14.21
C SER A 297 33.26 5.53 -13.03
N ASP A 298 33.83 5.06 -11.92
CA ASP A 298 33.07 4.56 -10.77
C ASP A 298 32.21 5.65 -10.14
N ALA A 299 32.79 6.85 -9.94
CA ALA A 299 32.04 7.99 -9.41
C ALA A 299 30.84 8.39 -10.30
N THR A 300 30.99 8.31 -11.64
CA THR A 300 29.90 8.62 -12.56
C THR A 300 28.78 7.59 -12.50
N GLN A 301 29.12 6.31 -12.34
CA GLN A 301 28.15 5.23 -12.19
C GLN A 301 27.40 5.36 -10.85
N GLU A 302 28.11 5.63 -9.74
CA GLU A 302 27.48 5.87 -8.43
C GLU A 302 26.51 7.06 -8.49
N HIS A 303 26.94 8.19 -9.05
CA HIS A 303 26.05 9.34 -9.21
C HIS A 303 24.80 9.04 -10.04
N LEU A 304 24.90 8.17 -11.05
CA LEU A 304 23.74 7.72 -11.81
C LEU A 304 22.79 6.88 -10.96
N LEU A 305 23.31 5.91 -10.20
CA LEU A 305 22.52 5.05 -9.31
C LEU A 305 21.83 5.87 -8.23
N ASP A 306 22.54 6.78 -7.58
CA ASP A 306 21.98 7.70 -6.58
C ASP A 306 20.84 8.55 -7.16
N ARG A 307 21.05 9.06 -8.37
CA ARG A 307 20.03 9.88 -9.04
C ARG A 307 18.80 9.07 -9.40
N LEU A 308 18.96 7.86 -9.94
CA LEU A 308 17.86 6.96 -10.26
C LEU A 308 17.07 6.60 -9.00
N HIS A 309 17.77 6.25 -7.91
CA HIS A 309 17.16 5.95 -6.62
C HIS A 309 16.28 7.12 -6.12
N LYS A 310 16.84 8.33 -6.07
CA LYS A 310 16.10 9.53 -5.65
C LYS A 310 14.88 9.81 -6.54
N MET A 311 15.03 9.64 -7.87
CA MET A 311 13.92 9.88 -8.81
C MET A 311 12.82 8.84 -8.66
N ILE A 312 13.13 7.57 -8.38
CA ILE A 312 12.14 6.50 -8.16
C ILE A 312 11.23 6.90 -6.99
N PHE A 313 11.78 7.25 -5.84
CA PHE A 313 10.99 7.63 -4.67
C PHE A 313 10.28 8.98 -4.83
N GLN A 314 10.92 9.96 -5.44
CA GLN A 314 10.33 11.26 -5.68
C GLN A 314 9.10 11.19 -6.60
N ILE A 315 9.16 10.39 -7.68
CA ILE A 315 8.08 10.30 -8.67
C ILE A 315 6.99 9.35 -8.20
N SER A 316 7.32 8.25 -7.50
CA SER A 316 6.32 7.36 -6.91
C SER A 316 5.57 8.00 -5.74
N MET A 317 6.08 9.11 -5.18
CA MET A 317 5.53 9.81 -4.01
C MET A 317 5.53 8.95 -2.73
N VAL A 318 6.25 7.83 -2.71
CA VAL A 318 6.41 6.96 -1.55
C VAL A 318 7.69 7.32 -0.80
N ALA A 319 7.63 7.34 0.52
CA ALA A 319 8.78 7.67 1.35
C ALA A 319 9.84 6.56 1.31
N ASP A 320 11.11 6.93 1.18
CA ASP A 320 12.22 6.02 1.37
C ASP A 320 12.51 5.85 2.86
N ILE A 321 12.01 4.75 3.44
CA ILE A 321 12.17 4.45 4.88
C ILE A 321 13.57 3.91 5.17
N SER A 322 14.33 3.48 4.16
CA SER A 322 15.69 2.95 4.31
C SER A 322 16.77 4.04 4.44
N ASP A 323 16.42 5.32 4.23
CA ASP A 323 17.35 6.45 4.40
C ASP A 323 17.87 6.52 5.84
N GLU A 324 19.19 6.46 6.03
CA GLU A 324 19.88 6.51 7.33
C GLU A 324 19.45 7.71 8.20
N ASN A 325 19.01 8.81 7.57
CA ASN A 325 18.53 9.99 8.25
C ASN A 325 17.06 9.90 8.68
N PHE A 326 16.38 8.80 8.37
CA PHE A 326 14.96 8.66 8.65
C PHE A 326 14.68 8.54 10.16
N GLY A 327 15.48 7.75 10.87
CA GLY A 327 15.31 7.50 12.31
C GLY A 327 15.82 8.60 13.24
N ALA A 328 16.67 9.51 12.76
CA ALA A 328 17.28 10.60 13.56
C ALA A 328 16.50 11.93 13.46
N THR A 329 15.33 11.93 12.79
CA THR A 329 14.60 13.14 12.42
C THR A 329 13.52 13.45 13.46
N SER A 330 13.33 14.75 13.81
CA SER A 330 12.24 15.16 14.70
C SER A 330 10.87 14.85 14.11
N GLY A 331 9.83 14.65 14.95
CA GLY A 331 8.49 14.30 14.51
C GLY A 331 7.94 15.21 13.40
N VAL A 332 8.14 16.53 13.50
CA VAL A 332 7.71 17.50 12.46
C VAL A 332 8.44 17.30 11.14
N ALA A 333 9.73 17.00 11.17
CA ALA A 333 10.50 16.78 9.94
C ALA A 333 10.16 15.40 9.31
N LEU A 334 9.76 14.43 10.14
CA LEU A 334 9.23 13.16 9.67
C LEU A 334 7.88 13.34 8.96
N GLU A 335 6.98 14.15 9.50
CA GLU A 335 5.70 14.51 8.85
C GLU A 335 5.94 15.12 7.46
N HIS A 336 6.92 16.00 7.31
CA HIS A 336 7.27 16.56 6.01
C HIS A 336 7.78 15.51 5.02
N LYS A 337 8.51 14.50 5.47
CA LYS A 337 8.96 13.39 4.61
C LYS A 337 7.78 12.54 4.12
N TYR A 338 6.76 12.36 4.96
CA TYR A 338 5.55 11.62 4.61
C TYR A 338 4.51 12.44 3.84
N GLN A 339 4.65 13.76 3.75
CA GLN A 339 3.61 14.63 3.19
C GLN A 339 3.14 14.22 1.79
N ALA A 340 4.06 13.84 0.89
CA ALA A 340 3.72 13.40 -0.46
C ALA A 340 2.92 12.10 -0.44
N MET A 341 3.37 11.12 0.36
CA MET A 341 2.71 9.84 0.54
C MET A 341 1.35 9.99 1.21
N ASN A 342 1.23 10.89 2.19
CA ASN A 342 -0.03 11.21 2.84
C ASN A 342 -1.06 11.83 1.87
N ASN A 343 -0.63 12.73 1.00
CA ASN A 343 -1.50 13.29 -0.04
C ASN A 343 -2.01 12.22 -1.00
N LEU A 344 -1.15 11.26 -1.39
CA LEU A 344 -1.52 10.12 -2.22
C LEU A 344 -2.54 9.23 -1.49
N ALA A 345 -2.28 8.93 -0.21
CA ALA A 345 -3.18 8.15 0.63
C ALA A 345 -4.55 8.81 0.80
N HIS A 346 -4.61 10.12 1.05
CA HIS A 346 -5.88 10.85 1.13
C HIS A 346 -6.67 10.87 -0.20
N ALA A 347 -5.98 10.82 -1.34
CA ALA A 347 -6.66 10.65 -2.61
C ALA A 347 -7.26 9.23 -2.74
N PHE A 348 -6.53 8.23 -2.28
CA PHE A 348 -6.98 6.84 -2.26
C PHE A 348 -8.11 6.62 -1.25
N ASP A 349 -8.07 7.22 -0.03
CA ASP A 349 -9.16 7.15 0.95
C ASP A 349 -10.52 7.43 0.31
N ARG A 350 -10.62 8.53 -0.46
CA ARG A 350 -11.87 8.93 -1.10
C ARG A 350 -12.38 7.90 -2.09
N LYS A 351 -11.48 7.26 -2.83
CA LYS A 351 -11.84 6.22 -3.81
C LYS A 351 -12.21 4.91 -3.12
N PHE A 352 -11.43 4.52 -2.13
CA PHE A 352 -11.67 3.33 -1.33
C PHE A 352 -13.00 3.43 -0.56
N GLN A 353 -13.24 4.57 0.09
CA GLN A 353 -14.51 4.85 0.78
C GLN A 353 -15.72 4.78 -0.17
N SER A 354 -15.55 5.23 -1.43
CA SER A 354 -16.63 5.12 -2.43
C SER A 354 -16.97 3.67 -2.74
N ALA A 355 -15.96 2.79 -2.84
CA ALA A 355 -16.16 1.37 -3.05
C ALA A 355 -16.76 0.68 -1.82
N LEU A 356 -16.29 1.02 -0.60
CA LEU A 356 -16.88 0.54 0.65
C LEU A 356 -18.37 0.90 0.77
N ARG A 357 -18.76 2.11 0.37
CA ARG A 357 -20.18 2.49 0.34
C ARG A 357 -21.00 1.61 -0.62
N GLN A 358 -20.42 1.18 -1.74
CA GLN A 358 -21.09 0.24 -2.63
C GLN A 358 -21.21 -1.15 -2.02
N ARG A 359 -20.18 -1.64 -1.30
CA ARG A 359 -20.21 -2.88 -0.52
C ARG A 359 -21.39 -2.90 0.44
N TYR A 360 -21.48 -1.89 1.32
CA TYR A 360 -22.55 -1.83 2.32
C TYR A 360 -23.92 -1.51 1.71
N LYS A 361 -24.00 -0.80 0.57
CA LYS A 361 -25.23 -0.65 -0.17
C LYS A 361 -25.78 -2.01 -0.63
N LEU A 362 -24.92 -2.84 -1.23
CA LEU A 362 -25.30 -4.19 -1.66
C LEU A 362 -25.65 -5.09 -0.47
N LEU A 363 -24.84 -5.06 0.60
CA LEU A 363 -25.10 -5.83 1.82
C LEU A 363 -26.45 -5.48 2.43
N PHE A 364 -26.79 -4.19 2.55
CA PHE A 364 -28.03 -3.72 3.17
C PHE A 364 -29.25 -3.83 2.25
N SER A 365 -29.06 -4.08 0.95
CA SER A 365 -30.16 -4.32 0.03
C SER A 365 -30.90 -5.63 0.32
N LEU A 366 -30.24 -6.58 1.00
CA LEU A 366 -30.84 -7.87 1.36
C LEU A 366 -31.49 -7.81 2.74
N THR A 367 -32.78 -8.11 2.81
CA THR A 367 -33.54 -8.16 4.08
C THR A 367 -33.06 -9.25 5.04
N VAL A 368 -32.35 -10.26 4.55
CA VAL A 368 -31.66 -11.29 5.36
C VAL A 368 -30.56 -10.68 6.19
N ASN A 369 -29.78 -9.75 5.61
CA ASN A 369 -28.66 -9.11 6.29
C ASN A 369 -29.13 -8.03 7.28
N MET A 370 -30.19 -7.28 6.90
CA MET A 370 -30.65 -6.09 7.66
C MET A 370 -32.18 -6.10 7.85
N PRO A 371 -32.74 -7.09 8.56
CA PRO A 371 -34.19 -7.30 8.60
C PRO A 371 -34.98 -6.19 9.32
N GLN A 372 -34.32 -5.38 10.14
CA GLN A 372 -34.96 -4.35 10.97
C GLN A 372 -34.59 -2.91 10.56
N HIS A 373 -33.70 -2.75 9.57
CA HIS A 373 -33.15 -1.45 9.18
C HIS A 373 -33.49 -1.09 7.75
N SER A 374 -33.49 0.22 7.47
CA SER A 374 -33.68 0.73 6.13
C SER A 374 -32.49 0.36 5.23
N ALA A 375 -32.76 0.04 3.97
CA ALA A 375 -31.71 -0.19 2.97
C ALA A 375 -30.77 1.02 2.80
N ASP A 376 -31.17 2.20 3.24
CA ASP A 376 -30.39 3.44 3.14
C ASP A 376 -29.45 3.67 4.34
N ALA A 377 -29.46 2.82 5.37
CA ALA A 377 -28.61 2.96 6.55
C ALA A 377 -27.11 3.02 6.22
N TYR A 378 -26.67 2.39 5.12
CA TYR A 378 -25.28 2.44 4.64
C TYR A 378 -24.77 3.87 4.41
N GLN A 379 -25.63 4.85 4.16
CA GLN A 379 -25.25 6.24 3.91
C GLN A 379 -24.74 6.94 5.18
N GLN A 380 -25.09 6.43 6.35
CA GLN A 380 -24.73 7.00 7.65
C GLN A 380 -23.50 6.32 8.26
N ILE A 381 -22.89 5.35 7.55
CA ILE A 381 -21.63 4.74 8.00
C ILE A 381 -20.51 5.76 7.85
N GLU A 382 -19.85 6.05 8.96
CA GLU A 382 -18.63 6.85 9.03
C GLU A 382 -17.40 5.94 8.89
N TYR A 383 -16.48 6.31 8.01
CA TYR A 383 -15.23 5.58 7.75
C TYR A 383 -14.04 6.38 8.26
N THR A 384 -13.25 5.80 9.15
CA THR A 384 -12.04 6.44 9.69
C THR A 384 -10.80 5.70 9.21
N PHE A 385 -9.98 6.39 8.41
CA PHE A 385 -8.70 5.88 7.90
C PHE A 385 -7.57 6.40 8.78
N LYS A 386 -6.91 5.52 9.52
CA LYS A 386 -5.73 5.83 10.32
C LYS A 386 -4.46 5.44 9.58
N ARG A 387 -3.37 6.20 9.80
CA ARG A 387 -2.07 5.94 9.18
C ARG A 387 -1.19 5.17 10.13
N ASN A 388 -0.58 4.11 9.63
CA ASN A 388 0.42 3.36 10.37
C ASN A 388 1.76 4.12 10.36
N MET A 389 1.89 5.06 11.30
CA MET A 389 3.09 5.87 11.48
C MET A 389 3.69 5.62 12.86
N PRO A 390 5.01 5.72 13.01
CA PRO A 390 5.63 5.75 14.34
C PRO A 390 5.03 6.91 15.16
N ILE A 391 4.44 6.59 16.31
CA ILE A 391 3.76 7.55 17.15
C ILE A 391 4.72 8.05 18.23
N ASP A 392 4.91 9.36 18.34
CA ASP A 392 5.52 9.99 19.49
C ASP A 392 4.47 10.19 20.58
N TYR A 393 4.27 9.15 21.40
CA TYR A 393 3.29 9.15 22.49
C TYR A 393 3.51 10.30 23.47
N LEU A 394 4.77 10.74 23.68
CA LEU A 394 5.05 11.84 24.60
C LEU A 394 4.57 13.18 24.03
N ALA A 395 4.86 13.43 22.75
CA ALA A 395 4.39 14.64 22.07
C ALA A 395 2.86 14.69 21.98
N GLN A 396 2.20 13.56 21.70
CA GLN A 396 0.73 13.48 21.67
C GLN A 396 0.10 13.68 23.06
N ALA A 397 0.66 13.08 24.11
CA ALA A 397 0.16 13.28 25.47
C ALA A 397 0.31 14.73 25.93
N GLN A 398 1.41 15.39 25.55
CA GLN A 398 1.62 16.83 25.82
C GLN A 398 0.63 17.70 25.04
N ALA A 399 0.39 17.40 23.76
CA ALA A 399 -0.58 18.09 22.93
C ALA A 399 -2.01 17.92 23.51
N ALA A 400 -2.41 16.70 23.86
CA ALA A 400 -3.71 16.40 24.42
C ALA A 400 -3.92 17.11 25.76
N THR A 401 -2.94 17.10 26.68
CA THR A 401 -3.03 17.80 27.99
C THR A 401 -3.09 19.32 27.82
N THR A 402 -2.36 19.87 26.86
CA THR A 402 -2.41 21.32 26.57
C THR A 402 -3.75 21.70 25.96
N THR A 403 -4.30 20.88 25.09
CA THR A 403 -5.55 21.11 24.37
C THR A 403 -6.77 20.86 25.28
N ALA A 404 -6.70 19.91 26.21
CA ALA A 404 -7.79 19.59 27.17
C ALA A 404 -8.27 20.79 28.00
N ASN A 405 -7.40 21.79 28.22
CA ASN A 405 -7.76 23.03 28.90
C ASN A 405 -8.51 24.03 28.00
N LEU A 406 -8.51 23.84 26.68
CA LEU A 406 -9.08 24.76 25.69
C LEU A 406 -10.26 24.15 24.91
N THR A 407 -10.42 22.84 24.95
CA THR A 407 -11.44 22.09 24.19
C THR A 407 -12.17 21.08 25.06
N SER A 408 -13.17 20.39 24.47
CA SER A 408 -13.86 19.29 25.15
C SER A 408 -12.92 18.09 25.36
N THR A 409 -13.25 17.26 26.38
CA THR A 409 -12.53 15.99 26.62
C THR A 409 -12.55 15.09 25.43
N GLU A 410 -13.64 15.09 24.67
CA GLU A 410 -13.76 14.35 23.42
C GLU A 410 -12.70 14.77 22.39
N THR A 411 -12.52 16.08 22.18
CA THR A 411 -11.51 16.61 21.26
C THR A 411 -10.08 16.29 21.72
N ALA A 412 -9.83 16.36 23.04
CA ALA A 412 -8.54 16.00 23.61
C ALA A 412 -8.23 14.50 23.44
N LEU A 413 -9.23 13.63 23.58
CA LEU A 413 -9.10 12.19 23.35
C LEU A 413 -8.90 11.86 21.86
N LYS A 414 -9.54 12.61 20.96
CA LYS A 414 -9.30 12.47 19.50
C LYS A 414 -7.86 12.81 19.07
N ILE A 415 -7.15 13.63 19.85
CA ILE A 415 -5.72 13.94 19.61
C ILE A 415 -4.82 12.79 20.08
N LEU A 416 -5.27 12.02 21.08
CA LEU A 416 -4.60 10.82 21.55
C LEU A 416 -4.95 9.65 20.61
N ASP A 417 -4.10 9.37 19.67
CA ASP A 417 -4.29 8.29 18.66
C ASP A 417 -4.30 6.87 19.27
N ILE A 418 -4.03 6.76 20.56
CA ILE A 418 -4.14 5.52 21.37
C ILE A 418 -5.61 5.11 21.56
N VAL A 419 -6.54 6.08 21.54
CA VAL A 419 -7.97 5.82 21.76
C VAL A 419 -8.64 5.56 20.43
N GLN A 420 -8.97 4.30 20.14
CA GLN A 420 -9.62 3.90 18.89
C GLN A 420 -11.11 4.28 18.87
N ASP A 421 -11.82 4.09 19.97
CA ASP A 421 -13.23 4.41 20.14
C ASP A 421 -13.40 5.47 21.23
N VAL A 422 -13.49 6.73 20.81
CA VAL A 422 -13.63 7.88 21.73
C VAL A 422 -14.97 7.88 22.46
N PRO A 423 -16.12 7.55 21.84
CA PRO A 423 -17.40 7.41 22.55
C PRO A 423 -17.36 6.32 23.62
N ALA A 424 -16.80 5.15 23.34
CA ALA A 424 -16.68 4.08 24.34
C ALA A 424 -15.75 4.49 25.50
N GLU A 425 -14.68 5.20 25.21
CA GLU A 425 -13.74 5.70 26.23
C GLU A 425 -14.40 6.78 27.11
N LEU A 426 -15.20 7.66 26.56
CA LEU A 426 -15.96 8.64 27.32
C LEU A 426 -16.94 7.94 28.26
N LYS A 427 -17.65 6.90 27.84
CA LYS A 427 -18.52 6.10 28.74
C LYS A 427 -17.73 5.46 29.87
N ARG A 428 -16.54 4.90 29.61
CA ARG A 428 -15.67 4.32 30.65
C ARG A 428 -15.20 5.37 31.63
N ILE A 429 -14.79 6.55 31.16
CA ILE A 429 -14.40 7.68 32.02
C ILE A 429 -15.57 8.11 32.91
N GLU A 430 -16.79 8.13 32.38
CA GLU A 430 -17.99 8.51 33.14
C GLU A 430 -18.34 7.45 34.20
N GLU A 431 -18.28 6.16 33.84
CA GLU A 431 -18.45 5.06 34.80
C GLU A 431 -17.39 5.06 35.90
N GLU A 432 -16.14 5.36 35.62
CA GLU A 432 -15.06 5.47 36.60
C GLU A 432 -15.28 6.67 37.53
N ARG A 433 -15.73 7.79 37.01
CA ARG A 433 -16.10 8.97 37.82
C ARG A 433 -17.25 8.65 38.74
N GLU A 434 -18.29 7.96 38.27
CA GLU A 434 -19.41 7.54 39.14
C GLU A 434 -18.97 6.53 40.19
N LYS A 435 -18.12 5.57 39.87
CA LYS A 435 -17.57 4.60 40.83
C LYS A 435 -16.70 5.30 41.88
N SER A 436 -15.90 6.27 41.48
CA SER A 436 -15.07 7.07 42.38
C SER A 436 -15.92 7.96 43.28
N ALA A 437 -16.98 8.60 42.77
CA ALA A 437 -17.93 9.38 43.58
C ALA A 437 -18.64 8.51 44.59
N LYS A 438 -19.11 7.31 44.22
CA LYS A 438 -19.74 6.33 45.11
C LYS A 438 -18.79 5.77 46.18
N SER A 439 -17.49 5.68 45.91
CA SER A 439 -16.48 5.28 46.90
C SER A 439 -16.21 6.41 47.90
N PHE A 440 -16.17 7.65 47.45
CA PHE A 440 -16.00 8.83 48.34
C PHE A 440 -17.17 9.00 49.28
N ASP A 441 -18.41 8.79 48.83
CA ASP A 441 -19.62 8.81 49.71
C ASP A 441 -19.65 7.66 50.73
N ARG A 442 -18.99 6.53 50.45
CA ARG A 442 -18.87 5.40 51.38
C ARG A 442 -17.80 5.62 52.46
N GLU A 443 -16.73 6.33 52.17
CA GLU A 443 -15.66 6.63 53.13
C GLU A 443 -15.95 7.93 53.95
N GLY A 444 -16.81 8.84 53.45
CA GLY A 444 -17.22 10.07 54.11
C GLY A 444 -18.23 9.90 55.26
N GLY A 445 -18.69 8.68 55.55
CA GLY A 445 -19.68 8.34 56.55
C GLY A 445 -19.19 8.18 58.00
N PHE A 446 -17.96 8.58 58.34
CA PHE A 446 -17.40 8.48 59.69
C PHE A 446 -16.79 9.77 60.17
N PHE A 447 -17.54 10.89 60.17
CA PHE A 447 -17.30 12.00 61.08
C PHE A 447 -18.59 12.29 61.75
N ASN A 448 -18.68 11.72 62.98
CA ASN A 448 -19.76 11.90 63.92
C ASN A 448 -19.66 13.31 64.54
N ASP A 449 -20.78 14.01 64.47
CA ASP A 449 -21.03 15.30 65.03
C ASP A 449 -21.16 15.13 66.57
N SER A 450 -20.10 15.37 67.33
CA SER A 450 -20.19 15.64 68.75
C SER A 450 -18.92 16.33 69.27
N GLU A 451 -19.16 17.49 69.89
CA GLU A 451 -18.28 18.33 70.73
C GLU A 451 -17.64 19.56 70.05
N LEU A 452 -18.44 20.62 69.98
CA LEU A 452 -17.95 21.98 70.13
C LEU A 452 -18.75 22.63 71.23
N LYS A 453 -18.21 22.67 72.42
CA LYS A 453 -18.52 23.66 73.48
C LYS A 453 -17.25 24.43 73.80
N ASP A 454 -17.39 25.70 73.59
CA ASP A 454 -16.81 26.84 74.29
C ASP A 454 -15.40 26.74 74.86
N GLU A 455 -14.52 27.62 74.37
CA GLU A 455 -13.76 28.56 75.18
C GLU A 455 -13.14 29.69 74.37
N ASP A 456 -13.59 30.88 74.65
CA ASP A 456 -12.99 32.17 74.29
C ASP A 456 -11.61 32.33 74.96
N HIS A 457 -10.68 33.01 74.29
CA HIS A 457 -9.89 34.16 74.71
C HIS A 457 -8.65 34.42 73.86
N ALA A 458 -8.71 35.57 73.22
CA ALA A 458 -7.68 36.63 73.14
C ALA A 458 -6.19 36.23 73.03
N ASN A 459 -5.50 36.59 71.93
CA ASN A 459 -4.59 37.72 71.96
C ASN A 459 -4.00 38.07 70.58
N ALA A 460 -4.14 39.34 70.30
CA ALA A 460 -3.44 40.06 69.27
C ALA A 460 -1.97 40.28 69.64
N THR A 461 -1.08 40.32 68.71
CA THR A 461 -0.03 41.34 68.56
C THR A 461 0.85 40.99 67.36
N GLN A 462 0.78 41.81 66.33
CA GLN A 462 1.82 42.67 65.72
C GLN A 462 3.29 42.11 65.61
N SER A 463 3.82 42.09 64.45
CA SER A 463 4.73 43.14 63.91
C SER A 463 5.42 42.59 62.63
N LYS A 464 5.29 43.28 61.54
CA LYS A 464 6.14 44.30 60.90
C LYS A 464 7.53 43.83 60.45
N CYS A 465 7.66 43.96 59.15
CA CYS A 465 8.72 44.64 58.37
C CYS A 465 10.17 44.18 58.51
N ALA A 466 10.77 43.93 57.37
CA ALA A 466 11.84 44.67 56.68
C ALA A 466 12.49 43.72 55.66
N SER A 467 12.44 43.96 54.38
CA SER A 467 13.34 44.76 53.53
C SER A 467 14.85 44.60 53.88
N ASP A 468 15.62 44.06 52.96
CA ASP A 468 16.63 44.74 52.19
C ASP A 468 17.59 43.76 51.51
N THR A 469 17.69 43.89 50.24
CA THR A 469 18.84 44.24 49.34
C THR A 469 20.17 43.56 49.53
N LYS A 470 20.65 43.18 48.40
CA LYS A 470 21.94 43.36 47.65
C LYS A 470 22.60 42.06 47.23
N SER A 471 22.65 41.83 45.95
CA SER A 471 23.72 42.19 44.98
C SER A 471 25.02 41.43 45.14
N GLY A 472 25.47 40.83 44.09
CA GLY A 472 26.88 40.69 43.83
C GLY A 472 27.33 39.34 43.27
N GLU A 473 27.66 39.40 42.09
CA GLU A 473 28.56 38.77 41.13
C GLU A 473 28.00 37.71 40.23
#